data_acbc052ea398c3af6ae0adca5a3334df
#
_entry.id   acbc052ea398c3af6ae0adca5a3334df
#
_cell.length_a   1.000
_cell.length_b   1.000
_cell.length_c   1.000
_cell.angle_alpha   90.00
_cell.angle_beta   90.00
_cell.angle_gamma   90.00
#
_symmetry.space_group_name_H-M   'P 1'
#
loop_
_entity.id
_entity.type
_entity.pdbx_description
1 polymer ?
#
loop_
_entity_poly.entity_id
_entity_poly.type
_entity_poly.pdbx_seq_one_letter_code
_entity_poly.pdbx_strand_id
1 'polypeptide(L)'
;MGEFVRFEVDGAIGTIRLDRPPMNALNRQIEIELRETAIEAAERADVRAVIVYGGEKVFAAGADIKEMAEMSYTDMARKEERGLSDAMSQIAAIPKPTVAALTGYALGGGFELALSCDRRIAGDNVKVGQPEILLGVIPGAGGTQRLARLIGPSKAKDIIYTGRFVDAREALSLGMIDEVVAPDEVYAAARRWAEQFTGGAARALAAAKAAIDGGLDLDLDNGLKLETHLFAGTFATEDQKIGMRSFIENGPGKAKFTGN
;
A
#
# COMPACT_ATOMS: atom_id res chain seq x y z
N MET A 1 2.45 -21.50 -1.33
CA MET A 1 3.10 -20.44 -2.15
C MET A 1 2.23 -20.24 -3.37
N GLY A 2 1.89 -18.99 -3.67
CA GLY A 2 1.17 -18.65 -4.87
C GLY A 2 2.02 -18.88 -6.13
N GLU A 3 1.35 -18.94 -7.28
CA GLU A 3 2.01 -19.08 -8.58
C GLU A 3 2.74 -17.79 -8.98
N PHE A 4 2.11 -16.62 -8.72
CA PHE A 4 2.57 -15.29 -9.16
C PHE A 4 2.82 -14.32 -8.01
N VAL A 5 2.35 -14.61 -6.79
CA VAL A 5 2.58 -13.79 -5.62
C VAL A 5 3.20 -14.62 -4.51
N ARG A 6 4.31 -14.12 -3.98
CA ARG A 6 5.05 -14.78 -2.88
C ARG A 6 5.11 -13.86 -1.67
N PHE A 7 5.03 -14.45 -0.47
CA PHE A 7 5.32 -13.75 0.76
C PHE A 7 6.69 -14.20 1.29
N GLU A 8 7.66 -13.31 1.19
CA GLU A 8 9.04 -13.53 1.62
C GLU A 8 9.25 -12.79 2.94
N VAL A 9 9.80 -13.46 3.96
CA VAL A 9 10.05 -12.83 5.27
C VAL A 9 11.53 -12.88 5.57
N ASP A 10 12.11 -11.70 5.85
CA ASP A 10 13.48 -11.54 6.26
C ASP A 10 13.53 -10.69 7.55
N GLY A 11 13.87 -11.34 8.67
CA GLY A 11 13.75 -10.76 10.00
C GLY A 11 12.29 -10.41 10.30
N ALA A 12 12.03 -9.15 10.60
CA ALA A 12 10.70 -8.63 10.92
C ALA A 12 10.02 -7.91 9.73
N ILE A 13 10.54 -8.05 8.52
CA ILE A 13 10.00 -7.42 7.31
C ILE A 13 9.45 -8.51 6.39
N GLY A 14 8.17 -8.36 6.01
CA GLY A 14 7.53 -9.16 4.99
C GLY A 14 7.58 -8.46 3.63
N THR A 15 7.82 -9.20 2.56
CA THR A 15 7.74 -8.70 1.19
C THR A 15 6.68 -9.47 0.43
N ILE A 16 5.65 -8.78 -0.02
CA ILE A 16 4.67 -9.29 -1.00
C ILE A 16 5.28 -9.04 -2.38
N ARG A 17 5.78 -10.12 -2.99
CA ARG A 17 6.49 -10.06 -4.26
C ARG A 17 5.63 -10.56 -5.39
N LEU A 18 5.40 -9.72 -6.41
CA LEU A 18 4.79 -10.13 -7.67
C LEU A 18 5.86 -10.71 -8.60
N ASP A 19 5.53 -11.80 -9.29
CA ASP A 19 6.42 -12.48 -10.24
C ASP A 19 5.62 -13.09 -11.39
N ARG A 20 5.09 -12.23 -12.27
CA ARG A 20 4.42 -12.63 -13.52
C ARG A 20 4.99 -11.84 -14.69
N PRO A 21 6.17 -12.25 -15.19
CA PRO A 21 6.81 -11.56 -16.30
C PRO A 21 5.95 -11.59 -17.57
N PRO A 22 6.13 -10.61 -18.52
CA PRO A 22 7.14 -9.55 -18.42
C PRO A 22 6.70 -8.32 -17.64
N MET A 23 5.40 -8.08 -17.42
CA MET A 23 4.87 -6.80 -16.97
C MET A 23 4.09 -6.86 -15.65
N ASN A 24 4.05 -8.01 -14.98
CA ASN A 24 3.23 -8.23 -13.79
C ASN A 24 1.76 -7.79 -14.00
N ALA A 25 1.19 -8.12 -15.17
CA ALA A 25 -0.22 -7.84 -15.45
C ALA A 25 -1.12 -8.61 -14.47
N LEU A 26 -2.02 -7.88 -13.82
CA LEU A 26 -2.86 -8.40 -12.73
C LEU A 26 -4.05 -9.17 -13.33
N ASN A 27 -3.93 -10.49 -13.34
CA ASN A 27 -4.98 -11.42 -13.73
C ASN A 27 -5.75 -11.94 -12.50
N ARG A 28 -6.77 -12.74 -12.72
CA ARG A 28 -7.60 -13.33 -11.65
C ARG A 28 -6.80 -14.09 -10.60
N GLN A 29 -5.76 -14.82 -11.01
CA GLN A 29 -4.93 -15.57 -10.08
C GLN A 29 -4.14 -14.63 -9.14
N ILE A 30 -3.56 -13.57 -9.68
CA ILE A 30 -2.87 -12.55 -8.88
C ILE A 30 -3.84 -11.84 -7.92
N GLU A 31 -5.08 -11.54 -8.34
CA GLU A 31 -6.09 -10.93 -7.44
C GLU A 31 -6.31 -11.80 -6.19
N ILE A 32 -6.47 -13.11 -6.39
CA ILE A 32 -6.67 -14.08 -5.29
C ILE A 32 -5.42 -14.15 -4.41
N GLU A 33 -4.25 -14.31 -5.02
CA GLU A 33 -3.00 -14.47 -4.29
C GLU A 33 -2.58 -13.22 -3.54
N LEU A 34 -2.81 -12.01 -4.09
CA LEU A 34 -2.58 -10.75 -3.38
C LEU A 34 -3.47 -10.65 -2.13
N ARG A 35 -4.74 -11.01 -2.27
CA ARG A 35 -5.67 -11.02 -1.14
C ARG A 35 -5.22 -11.97 -0.04
N GLU A 36 -4.91 -13.21 -0.39
CA GLU A 36 -4.47 -14.24 0.56
C GLU A 36 -3.15 -13.83 1.25
N THR A 37 -2.21 -13.32 0.47
CA THR A 37 -0.91 -12.86 0.98
C THR A 37 -1.05 -11.64 1.89
N ALA A 38 -1.99 -10.73 1.60
CA ALA A 38 -2.28 -9.60 2.47
C ALA A 38 -2.84 -10.05 3.83
N ILE A 39 -3.73 -11.04 3.83
CA ILE A 39 -4.27 -11.63 5.07
C ILE A 39 -3.14 -12.31 5.86
N GLU A 40 -2.31 -13.12 5.21
CA GLU A 40 -1.13 -13.73 5.84
C GLU A 40 -0.22 -12.67 6.46
N ALA A 41 0.11 -11.62 5.70
CA ALA A 41 0.95 -10.52 6.18
C ALA A 41 0.33 -9.78 7.39
N ALA A 42 -1.00 -9.64 7.41
CA ALA A 42 -1.70 -9.02 8.53
C ALA A 42 -1.64 -9.87 9.81
N GLU A 43 -1.78 -11.19 9.70
CA GLU A 43 -1.85 -12.13 10.84
C GLU A 43 -0.49 -12.50 11.42
N ARG A 44 0.59 -12.47 10.64
CA ARG A 44 1.93 -12.86 11.07
C ARG A 44 2.48 -11.93 12.16
N ALA A 45 2.60 -12.45 13.39
CA ALA A 45 3.09 -11.68 14.55
C ALA A 45 4.60 -11.35 14.47
N ASP A 46 5.38 -12.14 13.74
CA ASP A 46 6.81 -11.92 13.52
C ASP A 46 7.11 -10.84 12.47
N VAL A 47 6.12 -10.44 11.65
CA VAL A 47 6.25 -9.36 10.67
C VAL A 47 5.78 -8.03 11.29
N ARG A 48 6.58 -6.99 11.14
CA ARG A 48 6.35 -5.64 11.71
C ARG A 48 6.13 -4.57 10.66
N ALA A 49 6.61 -4.77 9.44
CA ALA A 49 6.39 -3.89 8.29
C ALA A 49 6.32 -4.72 7.00
N VAL A 50 5.66 -4.20 5.98
CA VAL A 50 5.43 -4.91 4.73
C VAL A 50 5.87 -4.07 3.53
N ILE A 51 6.61 -4.70 2.62
CA ILE A 51 7.00 -4.12 1.33
C ILE A 51 6.17 -4.82 0.25
N VAL A 52 5.58 -4.06 -0.68
CA VAL A 52 5.00 -4.59 -1.92
C VAL A 52 5.97 -4.30 -3.06
N TYR A 53 6.37 -5.33 -3.80
CA TYR A 53 7.44 -5.23 -4.79
C TYR A 53 7.16 -6.09 -6.03
N GLY A 54 7.34 -5.52 -7.21
CA GLY A 54 7.15 -6.21 -8.49
C GLY A 54 8.44 -6.77 -9.11
N GLY A 55 9.58 -6.57 -8.46
CA GLY A 55 10.89 -6.91 -9.00
C GLY A 55 11.65 -5.72 -9.58
N GLU A 56 12.85 -5.95 -10.10
CA GLU A 56 13.79 -4.91 -10.47
C GLU A 56 13.39 -4.10 -11.72
N LYS A 57 12.58 -4.67 -12.61
CA LYS A 57 12.28 -4.08 -13.92
C LYS A 57 10.95 -3.36 -13.97
N VAL A 58 9.93 -3.90 -13.32
CA VAL A 58 8.56 -3.39 -13.38
C VAL A 58 7.81 -3.73 -12.09
N PHE A 59 7.07 -2.77 -11.59
CA PHE A 59 6.20 -3.01 -10.44
C PHE A 59 4.94 -3.78 -10.87
N ALA A 60 4.05 -3.16 -11.62
CA ALA A 60 2.90 -3.79 -12.29
C ALA A 60 2.30 -2.84 -13.33
N ALA A 61 2.05 -3.33 -14.54
CA ALA A 61 1.58 -2.49 -15.65
C ALA A 61 0.05 -2.50 -15.84
N GLY A 62 -0.70 -2.84 -14.81
CA GLY A 62 -2.16 -2.80 -14.81
C GLY A 62 -2.82 -4.17 -14.84
N ALA A 63 -4.14 -4.18 -14.99
CA ALA A 63 -4.93 -5.40 -15.14
C ALA A 63 -4.60 -6.15 -16.42
N ASP A 64 -4.88 -7.46 -16.47
CA ASP A 64 -4.71 -8.25 -17.69
C ASP A 64 -5.84 -7.93 -18.67
N ILE A 65 -5.51 -7.08 -19.66
CA ILE A 65 -6.45 -6.59 -20.66
C ILE A 65 -7.04 -7.74 -21.51
N LYS A 66 -6.27 -8.82 -21.73
CA LYS A 66 -6.76 -9.97 -22.52
C LYS A 66 -7.87 -10.70 -21.77
N GLU A 67 -7.70 -10.85 -20.46
CA GLU A 67 -8.75 -11.44 -19.61
C GLU A 67 -9.96 -10.52 -19.51
N MET A 68 -9.74 -9.21 -19.33
CA MET A 68 -10.83 -8.23 -19.21
C MET A 68 -11.67 -8.09 -20.47
N ALA A 69 -11.06 -8.20 -21.66
CA ALA A 69 -11.75 -8.03 -22.95
C ALA A 69 -12.89 -9.05 -23.16
N GLU A 70 -12.80 -10.21 -22.53
CA GLU A 70 -13.80 -11.29 -22.64
C GLU A 70 -14.91 -11.18 -21.58
N MET A 71 -14.83 -10.21 -20.66
CA MET A 71 -15.78 -10.09 -19.54
C MET A 71 -17.03 -9.28 -19.91
N SER A 72 -18.18 -9.78 -19.50
CA SER A 72 -19.44 -9.06 -19.55
C SER A 72 -19.66 -8.14 -18.33
N TYR A 73 -20.66 -7.26 -18.41
CA TYR A 73 -21.10 -6.47 -17.26
C TYR A 73 -21.40 -7.36 -16.03
N THR A 74 -22.07 -8.50 -16.25
CA THR A 74 -22.44 -9.41 -15.15
C THR A 74 -21.20 -10.03 -14.49
N ASP A 75 -20.17 -10.36 -15.29
CA ASP A 75 -18.92 -10.91 -14.78
C ASP A 75 -18.18 -9.88 -13.92
N MET A 76 -18.13 -8.63 -14.38
CA MET A 76 -17.50 -7.54 -13.63
C MET A 76 -18.27 -7.19 -12.35
N ALA A 77 -19.60 -7.11 -12.39
CA ALA A 77 -20.44 -6.81 -11.24
C ALA A 77 -20.32 -7.88 -10.13
N ARG A 78 -20.14 -9.16 -10.52
CA ARG A 78 -19.91 -10.25 -9.56
C ARG A 78 -18.51 -10.29 -8.96
N LYS A 79 -17.55 -9.58 -9.57
CA LYS A 79 -16.17 -9.48 -9.06
C LYS A 79 -16.04 -8.53 -7.86
N GLU A 80 -17.04 -7.68 -7.56
CA GLU A 80 -16.96 -6.67 -6.49
C GLU A 80 -16.56 -7.28 -5.14
N GLU A 81 -17.08 -8.46 -4.79
CA GLU A 81 -16.81 -9.10 -3.49
C GLU A 81 -15.46 -9.85 -3.41
N ARG A 82 -14.78 -10.12 -4.53
CA ARG A 82 -13.55 -10.95 -4.58
C ARG A 82 -12.58 -10.58 -5.69
N GLY A 83 -12.70 -9.39 -6.26
CA GLY A 83 -11.86 -8.92 -7.35
C GLY A 83 -10.66 -8.11 -6.90
N LEU A 84 -10.07 -7.38 -7.84
CA LEU A 84 -8.89 -6.56 -7.61
C LEU A 84 -9.14 -5.49 -6.52
N SER A 85 -10.34 -4.90 -6.46
CA SER A 85 -10.72 -3.91 -5.43
C SER A 85 -10.67 -4.48 -4.01
N ASP A 86 -11.12 -5.74 -3.82
CA ASP A 86 -11.03 -6.43 -2.53
C ASP A 86 -9.56 -6.70 -2.17
N ALA A 87 -8.74 -7.20 -3.11
CA ALA A 87 -7.31 -7.40 -2.87
C ALA A 87 -6.61 -6.09 -2.43
N MET A 88 -6.91 -4.96 -3.09
CA MET A 88 -6.37 -3.64 -2.70
C MET A 88 -6.84 -3.21 -1.32
N SER A 89 -8.07 -3.52 -0.96
CA SER A 89 -8.63 -3.22 0.36
C SER A 89 -7.97 -4.06 1.45
N GLN A 90 -7.64 -5.34 1.18
CA GLN A 90 -6.88 -6.18 2.12
C GLN A 90 -5.45 -5.66 2.31
N ILE A 91 -4.76 -5.21 1.25
CA ILE A 91 -3.44 -4.57 1.37
C ILE A 91 -3.52 -3.31 2.25
N ALA A 92 -4.50 -2.44 2.01
CA ALA A 92 -4.69 -1.22 2.80
C ALA A 92 -5.01 -1.51 4.28
N ALA A 93 -5.75 -2.60 4.53
CA ALA A 93 -6.14 -3.02 5.87
C ALA A 93 -5.03 -3.73 6.68
N ILE A 94 -3.85 -4.00 6.10
CA ILE A 94 -2.73 -4.58 6.86
C ILE A 94 -2.41 -3.67 8.07
N PRO A 95 -2.52 -4.15 9.32
CA PRO A 95 -2.36 -3.31 10.51
C PRO A 95 -0.88 -3.05 10.86
N LYS A 96 -0.09 -2.78 9.84
CA LYS A 96 1.37 -2.57 9.89
C LYS A 96 1.75 -1.52 8.86
N PRO A 97 2.86 -0.79 9.04
CA PRO A 97 3.38 0.08 8.00
C PRO A 97 3.63 -0.69 6.70
N THR A 98 3.12 -0.15 5.58
CA THR A 98 3.24 -0.74 4.25
C THR A 98 3.92 0.22 3.29
N VAL A 99 4.81 -0.27 2.43
CA VAL A 99 5.48 0.54 1.41
C VAL A 99 5.49 -0.16 0.06
N ALA A 100 5.11 0.56 -0.99
CA ALA A 100 5.26 0.11 -2.36
C ALA A 100 6.64 0.53 -2.91
N ALA A 101 7.41 -0.44 -3.39
CA ALA A 101 8.72 -0.25 -4.01
C ALA A 101 8.55 -0.26 -5.54
N LEU A 102 8.47 0.94 -6.13
CA LEU A 102 8.03 1.14 -7.52
C LEU A 102 9.22 1.18 -8.49
N THR A 103 9.28 0.20 -9.37
CA THR A 103 10.26 0.09 -10.45
C THR A 103 9.59 0.20 -11.81
N GLY A 104 10.23 0.85 -12.78
CA GLY A 104 9.79 0.93 -14.18
C GLY A 104 8.36 1.46 -14.36
N TYR A 105 7.37 0.57 -14.35
CA TYR A 105 5.97 0.94 -14.56
C TYR A 105 5.09 0.53 -13.37
N ALA A 106 4.27 1.48 -12.91
CA ALA A 106 3.15 1.25 -12.02
C ALA A 106 1.92 1.96 -12.62
N LEU A 107 1.13 1.25 -13.40
CA LEU A 107 0.06 1.82 -14.22
C LEU A 107 -1.29 1.13 -13.93
N GLY A 108 -2.38 1.89 -13.99
CA GLY A 108 -3.72 1.37 -13.78
C GLY A 108 -3.82 0.59 -12.47
N GLY A 109 -4.34 -0.63 -12.52
CA GLY A 109 -4.41 -1.53 -11.36
C GLY A 109 -3.08 -1.69 -10.62
N GLY A 110 -1.93 -1.61 -11.30
CA GLY A 110 -0.61 -1.61 -10.67
C GLY A 110 -0.37 -0.35 -9.83
N PHE A 111 -0.82 0.82 -10.29
CA PHE A 111 -0.73 2.03 -9.47
C PHE A 111 -1.80 2.04 -8.36
N GLU A 112 -2.97 1.44 -8.58
CA GLU A 112 -3.99 1.22 -7.54
C GLU A 112 -3.46 0.35 -6.40
N LEU A 113 -2.64 -0.68 -6.72
CA LEU A 113 -1.91 -1.46 -5.72
C LEU A 113 -0.92 -0.60 -4.93
N ALA A 114 -0.16 0.25 -5.59
CA ALA A 114 0.75 1.19 -4.93
C ALA A 114 0.02 2.20 -4.03
N LEU A 115 -1.15 2.70 -4.47
CA LEU A 115 -2.01 3.60 -3.71
C LEU A 115 -2.66 2.93 -2.48
N SER A 116 -2.66 1.60 -2.42
CA SER A 116 -3.17 0.85 -1.26
C SER A 116 -2.12 0.69 -0.15
N CYS A 117 -0.86 1.07 -0.40
CA CYS A 117 0.19 1.12 0.61
C CYS A 117 0.25 2.50 1.27
N ASP A 118 0.82 2.56 2.49
CA ASP A 118 0.97 3.82 3.23
C ASP A 118 1.98 4.76 2.56
N ARG A 119 3.04 4.20 1.97
CA ARG A 119 4.13 4.94 1.33
C ARG A 119 4.53 4.34 -0.03
N ARG A 120 5.04 5.18 -0.91
CA ARG A 120 5.53 4.82 -2.26
C ARG A 120 6.94 5.36 -2.44
N ILE A 121 7.91 4.46 -2.67
CA ILE A 121 9.29 4.79 -2.99
C ILE A 121 9.55 4.31 -4.42
N ALA A 122 10.07 5.18 -5.27
CA ALA A 122 10.17 4.94 -6.70
C ALA A 122 11.57 5.17 -7.25
N GLY A 123 11.91 4.44 -8.30
CA GLY A 123 13.07 4.75 -9.13
C GLY A 123 12.86 6.02 -9.95
N ASP A 124 13.92 6.75 -10.27
CA ASP A 124 13.85 7.99 -11.08
C ASP A 124 13.37 7.74 -12.51
N ASN A 125 13.40 6.48 -12.96
CA ASN A 125 12.91 6.03 -14.27
C ASN A 125 11.44 5.59 -14.25
N VAL A 126 10.75 5.64 -13.10
CA VAL A 126 9.36 5.14 -13.00
C VAL A 126 8.39 5.95 -13.84
N LYS A 127 7.39 5.27 -14.37
CA LYS A 127 6.18 5.87 -14.92
C LYS A 127 4.98 5.38 -14.13
N VAL A 128 4.21 6.31 -13.57
CA VAL A 128 2.96 6.04 -12.85
C VAL A 128 1.77 6.66 -13.57
N GLY A 129 0.56 6.17 -13.32
CA GLY A 129 -0.64 6.76 -13.93
C GLY A 129 -1.85 5.85 -13.86
N GLN A 130 -2.98 6.42 -14.32
CA GLN A 130 -4.28 5.75 -14.39
C GLN A 130 -4.81 5.83 -15.84
N PRO A 131 -4.30 4.99 -16.76
CA PRO A 131 -4.59 5.11 -18.19
C PRO A 131 -5.87 4.39 -18.65
N GLU A 132 -6.72 3.95 -17.74
CA GLU A 132 -7.91 3.14 -18.02
C GLU A 132 -8.87 3.80 -19.02
N ILE A 133 -8.92 5.13 -19.03
CA ILE A 133 -9.78 5.88 -19.96
C ILE A 133 -9.43 5.59 -21.44
N LEU A 134 -8.18 5.27 -21.73
CA LEU A 134 -7.72 4.92 -23.07
C LEU A 134 -8.28 3.56 -23.55
N LEU A 135 -8.84 2.78 -22.62
CA LEU A 135 -9.52 1.51 -22.88
C LEU A 135 -11.05 1.66 -22.82
N GLY A 136 -11.58 2.89 -22.61
CA GLY A 136 -13.01 3.15 -22.47
C GLY A 136 -13.58 2.76 -21.12
N VAL A 137 -12.73 2.59 -20.10
CA VAL A 137 -13.13 2.29 -18.71
C VAL A 137 -12.52 3.29 -17.72
N ILE A 138 -12.84 3.14 -16.46
CA ILE A 138 -12.28 3.95 -15.36
C ILE A 138 -11.43 3.07 -14.44
N PRO A 139 -10.53 3.65 -13.61
CA PRO A 139 -9.88 2.93 -12.53
C PRO A 139 -10.92 2.24 -11.64
N GLY A 140 -10.81 0.93 -11.45
CA GLY A 140 -11.85 0.10 -10.81
C GLY A 140 -11.43 -0.54 -9.49
N ALA A 141 -10.18 -0.33 -9.04
CA ALA A 141 -9.66 -0.93 -7.81
C ALA A 141 -9.23 0.12 -6.76
N GLY A 142 -9.82 1.30 -6.82
CA GLY A 142 -9.64 2.39 -5.85
C GLY A 142 -8.93 3.62 -6.40
N GLY A 143 -8.44 3.63 -7.64
CA GLY A 143 -7.67 4.73 -8.22
C GLY A 143 -8.44 6.06 -8.21
N THR A 144 -9.72 6.05 -8.57
CA THR A 144 -10.54 7.28 -8.54
C THR A 144 -10.68 7.86 -7.12
N GLN A 145 -10.64 7.02 -6.10
CA GLN A 145 -10.85 7.39 -4.71
C GLN A 145 -9.54 7.72 -4.01
N ARG A 146 -8.57 6.79 -4.04
CA ARG A 146 -7.30 6.95 -3.33
C ARG A 146 -6.44 8.05 -3.94
N LEU A 147 -6.35 8.14 -5.28
CA LEU A 147 -5.57 9.18 -5.93
C LEU A 147 -6.16 10.57 -5.66
N ALA A 148 -7.50 10.72 -5.75
CA ALA A 148 -8.15 12.02 -5.50
C ALA A 148 -8.00 12.49 -4.04
N ARG A 149 -8.00 11.56 -3.07
CA ARG A 149 -7.73 11.87 -1.66
C ARG A 149 -6.26 12.24 -1.42
N LEU A 150 -5.35 11.63 -2.17
CA LEU A 150 -3.90 11.86 -2.02
C LEU A 150 -3.45 13.21 -2.60
N ILE A 151 -3.84 13.52 -3.84
CA ILE A 151 -3.30 14.70 -4.58
C ILE A 151 -4.35 15.79 -4.86
N GLY A 152 -5.56 15.59 -4.40
CA GLY A 152 -6.70 16.47 -4.66
C GLY A 152 -7.42 16.15 -5.97
N PRO A 153 -8.74 16.45 -6.04
CA PRO A 153 -9.60 16.00 -7.14
C PRO A 153 -9.23 16.61 -8.50
N SER A 154 -8.72 17.84 -8.55
CA SER A 154 -8.37 18.51 -9.82
C SER A 154 -7.21 17.80 -10.53
N LYS A 155 -6.12 17.52 -9.80
CA LYS A 155 -4.95 16.81 -10.35
C LYS A 155 -5.28 15.37 -10.69
N ALA A 156 -6.06 14.68 -9.85
CA ALA A 156 -6.50 13.32 -10.12
C ALA A 156 -7.35 13.24 -11.40
N LYS A 157 -8.27 14.19 -11.61
CA LYS A 157 -9.07 14.27 -12.84
C LYS A 157 -8.20 14.49 -14.08
N ASP A 158 -7.20 15.38 -14.03
CA ASP A 158 -6.28 15.57 -15.14
C ASP A 158 -5.59 14.27 -15.55
N ILE A 159 -5.03 13.54 -14.58
CA ILE A 159 -4.33 12.27 -14.84
C ILE A 159 -5.28 11.20 -15.38
N ILE A 160 -6.45 11.03 -14.74
CA ILE A 160 -7.42 10.00 -15.13
C ILE A 160 -8.07 10.31 -16.46
N TYR A 161 -8.47 11.57 -16.72
CA TYR A 161 -9.17 11.94 -17.96
C TYR A 161 -8.25 11.90 -19.19
N THR A 162 -6.98 12.24 -18.99
CA THR A 162 -6.00 12.19 -20.09
C THR A 162 -5.39 10.81 -20.29
N GLY A 163 -5.40 9.96 -19.25
CA GLY A 163 -4.71 8.67 -19.25
C GLY A 163 -3.19 8.79 -19.42
N ARG A 164 -2.64 9.99 -19.21
CA ARG A 164 -1.22 10.24 -19.39
C ARG A 164 -0.37 9.56 -18.32
N PHE A 165 0.85 9.23 -18.69
CA PHE A 165 1.85 8.74 -17.75
C PHE A 165 2.58 9.92 -17.12
N VAL A 166 2.84 9.80 -15.83
CA VAL A 166 3.53 10.78 -15.01
C VAL A 166 4.92 10.23 -14.70
N ASP A 167 5.96 11.00 -14.92
CA ASP A 167 7.33 10.60 -14.56
C ASP A 167 7.61 10.78 -13.05
N ALA A 168 8.73 10.23 -12.59
CA ALA A 168 9.10 10.24 -11.18
C ALA A 168 9.15 11.66 -10.57
N ARG A 169 9.71 12.62 -11.31
CA ARG A 169 9.87 14.01 -10.83
C ARG A 169 8.51 14.70 -10.66
N GLU A 170 7.67 14.58 -11.65
CA GLU A 170 6.31 15.12 -11.60
C GLU A 170 5.48 14.41 -10.53
N ALA A 171 5.54 13.09 -10.46
CA ALA A 171 4.83 12.29 -9.47
C ALA A 171 5.21 12.69 -8.03
N LEU A 172 6.49 12.94 -7.76
CA LEU A 172 6.97 13.44 -6.48
C LEU A 172 6.41 14.85 -6.19
N SER A 173 6.45 15.75 -7.17
CA SER A 173 5.95 17.11 -7.00
C SER A 173 4.44 17.19 -6.78
N LEU A 174 3.69 16.25 -7.32
CA LEU A 174 2.25 16.12 -7.13
C LEU A 174 1.86 15.41 -5.83
N GLY A 175 2.79 14.72 -5.18
CA GLY A 175 2.54 13.88 -4.01
C GLY A 175 1.99 12.50 -4.34
N MET A 176 2.12 12.02 -5.60
CA MET A 176 1.74 10.66 -6.01
C MET A 176 2.70 9.62 -5.46
N ILE A 177 3.97 9.99 -5.30
CA ILE A 177 5.03 9.19 -4.68
C ILE A 177 5.73 10.03 -3.60
N ASP A 178 6.38 9.39 -2.65
CA ASP A 178 6.89 10.02 -1.43
C ASP A 178 8.42 10.16 -1.43
N GLU A 179 9.12 9.37 -2.26
CA GLU A 179 10.58 9.38 -2.37
C GLU A 179 11.01 8.87 -3.74
N VAL A 180 12.08 9.45 -4.28
CA VAL A 180 12.71 9.03 -5.54
C VAL A 180 14.18 8.70 -5.28
N VAL A 181 14.61 7.54 -5.77
CA VAL A 181 15.99 7.04 -5.65
C VAL A 181 16.47 6.50 -7.00
N ALA A 182 17.73 6.09 -7.10
CA ALA A 182 18.22 5.36 -8.27
C ALA A 182 17.43 4.04 -8.46
N PRO A 183 17.20 3.56 -9.70
CA PRO A 183 16.34 2.41 -9.97
C PRO A 183 16.76 1.12 -9.26
N ASP A 184 18.06 0.91 -9.11
CA ASP A 184 18.65 -0.25 -8.41
C ASP A 184 18.61 -0.13 -6.88
N GLU A 185 18.32 1.06 -6.34
CA GLU A 185 18.22 1.34 -4.90
C GLU A 185 16.79 1.24 -4.36
N VAL A 186 15.78 1.07 -5.20
CA VAL A 186 14.35 1.15 -4.80
C VAL A 186 14.01 0.18 -3.68
N TYR A 187 14.35 -1.10 -3.84
CA TYR A 187 14.06 -2.10 -2.82
C TYR A 187 14.83 -1.86 -1.53
N ALA A 188 16.11 -1.47 -1.64
CA ALA A 188 16.94 -1.14 -0.48
C ALA A 188 16.40 0.08 0.28
N ALA A 189 15.91 1.10 -0.42
CA ALA A 189 15.28 2.27 0.19
C ALA A 189 13.97 1.91 0.89
N ALA A 190 13.11 1.10 0.27
CA ALA A 190 11.89 0.59 0.89
C ALA A 190 12.19 -0.22 2.16
N ARG A 191 13.24 -1.05 2.12
CA ARG A 191 13.71 -1.81 3.27
C ARG A 191 14.20 -0.90 4.40
N ARG A 192 15.05 0.10 4.12
CA ARG A 192 15.49 1.08 5.12
C ARG A 192 14.33 1.82 5.78
N TRP A 193 13.29 2.15 5.01
CA TRP A 193 12.08 2.76 5.58
C TRP A 193 11.33 1.78 6.49
N ALA A 194 11.13 0.54 6.06
CA ALA A 194 10.43 -0.50 6.82
C ALA A 194 11.18 -0.87 8.13
N GLU A 195 12.51 -0.88 8.11
CA GLU A 195 13.37 -1.18 9.27
C GLU A 195 13.12 -0.24 10.46
N GLN A 196 12.69 1.00 10.22
CA GLN A 196 12.37 1.97 11.28
C GLN A 196 11.26 1.50 12.22
N PHE A 197 10.41 0.58 11.79
CA PHE A 197 9.22 0.12 12.53
C PHE A 197 9.42 -1.25 13.18
N THR A 198 10.49 -1.97 12.89
CA THR A 198 10.69 -3.35 13.34
C THR A 198 10.83 -3.48 14.87
N GLY A 199 11.35 -2.46 15.53
CA GLY A 199 11.44 -2.34 16.99
C GLY A 199 10.38 -1.41 17.62
N GLY A 200 9.37 -1.00 16.87
CA GLY A 200 8.34 -0.07 17.30
C GLY A 200 7.21 -0.73 18.11
N ALA A 201 6.39 0.12 18.75
CA ALA A 201 5.18 -0.29 19.46
C ALA A 201 4.10 -0.69 18.42
N ALA A 202 4.04 -1.96 18.05
CA ALA A 202 3.24 -2.44 16.92
C ALA A 202 1.74 -2.13 17.08
N ARG A 203 1.19 -2.26 18.27
CA ARG A 203 -0.22 -1.95 18.54
C ARG A 203 -0.51 -0.45 18.40
N ALA A 204 0.41 0.42 18.79
CA ALA A 204 0.26 1.86 18.61
C ALA A 204 0.38 2.27 17.14
N LEU A 205 1.28 1.65 16.36
CA LEU A 205 1.37 1.87 14.91
C LEU A 205 0.08 1.45 14.21
N ALA A 206 -0.47 0.28 14.55
CA ALA A 206 -1.74 -0.20 14.01
C ALA A 206 -2.90 0.74 14.37
N ALA A 207 -2.96 1.22 15.62
CA ALA A 207 -3.99 2.16 16.07
C ALA A 207 -3.87 3.51 15.34
N ALA A 208 -2.65 4.02 15.15
CA ALA A 208 -2.41 5.27 14.41
C ALA A 208 -2.87 5.15 12.94
N LYS A 209 -2.53 4.04 12.27
CA LYS A 209 -3.00 3.77 10.90
C LYS A 209 -4.54 3.72 10.86
N ALA A 210 -5.17 2.95 11.74
CA ALA A 210 -6.63 2.83 11.80
C ALA A 210 -7.31 4.18 12.09
N ALA A 211 -6.72 5.03 12.94
CA ALA A 211 -7.25 6.36 13.23
C ALA A 211 -7.17 7.29 12.02
N ILE A 212 -6.06 7.26 11.29
CA ILE A 212 -5.85 8.10 10.10
C ILE A 212 -6.77 7.63 8.97
N ASP A 213 -6.72 6.35 8.61
CA ASP A 213 -7.48 5.81 7.47
C ASP A 213 -8.98 5.89 7.73
N GLY A 214 -9.45 5.42 8.89
CA GLY A 214 -10.86 5.47 9.25
C GLY A 214 -11.36 6.89 9.50
N GLY A 215 -10.52 7.77 10.04
CA GLY A 215 -10.86 9.18 10.27
C GLY A 215 -11.08 9.97 8.98
N LEU A 216 -10.34 9.66 7.91
CA LEU A 216 -10.50 10.30 6.61
C LEU A 216 -11.83 9.95 5.90
N ASP A 217 -12.51 8.90 6.33
CA ASP A 217 -13.81 8.50 5.82
C ASP A 217 -15.00 9.06 6.67
N LEU A 218 -14.69 9.81 7.73
CA LEU A 218 -15.65 10.42 8.66
C LEU A 218 -15.59 11.96 8.57
N ASP A 219 -16.62 12.61 9.12
CA ASP A 219 -16.50 14.02 9.50
C ASP A 219 -15.51 14.18 10.67
N LEU A 220 -14.98 15.39 10.85
CA LEU A 220 -13.94 15.66 11.84
C LEU A 220 -14.33 15.26 13.26
N ASP A 221 -15.57 15.56 13.70
CA ASP A 221 -16.04 15.27 15.05
C ASP A 221 -16.09 13.76 15.33
N ASN A 222 -16.53 12.97 14.37
CA ASN A 222 -16.54 11.51 14.46
C ASN A 222 -15.13 10.91 14.31
N GLY A 223 -14.29 11.49 13.45
CA GLY A 223 -12.88 11.13 13.35
C GLY A 223 -12.13 11.33 14.68
N LEU A 224 -12.34 12.46 15.37
CA LEU A 224 -11.76 12.72 16.69
C LEU A 224 -12.26 11.75 17.79
N LYS A 225 -13.51 11.31 17.71
CA LYS A 225 -14.03 10.26 18.60
C LYS A 225 -13.36 8.92 18.35
N LEU A 226 -13.17 8.53 17.09
CA LEU A 226 -12.45 7.33 16.72
C LEU A 226 -11.01 7.37 17.24
N GLU A 227 -10.29 8.47 17.01
CA GLU A 227 -8.95 8.69 17.51
C GLU A 227 -8.88 8.52 19.04
N THR A 228 -9.80 9.16 19.80
CA THR A 228 -9.87 9.06 21.25
C THR A 228 -10.04 7.63 21.73
N HIS A 229 -10.90 6.83 21.07
CA HIS A 229 -11.08 5.43 21.42
C HIS A 229 -9.84 4.58 21.15
N LEU A 230 -9.22 4.76 19.98
CA LEU A 230 -8.00 4.05 19.61
C LEU A 230 -6.83 4.45 20.53
N PHE A 231 -6.69 5.75 20.83
CA PHE A 231 -5.71 6.24 21.79
C PHE A 231 -5.89 5.62 23.17
N ALA A 232 -7.12 5.63 23.71
CA ALA A 232 -7.41 5.00 25.00
C ALA A 232 -7.08 3.49 24.99
N GLY A 233 -7.35 2.80 23.87
CA GLY A 233 -7.02 1.39 23.68
C GLY A 233 -5.53 1.08 23.81
N THR A 234 -4.65 2.01 23.44
CA THR A 234 -3.19 1.83 23.58
C THR A 234 -2.75 1.71 25.04
N PHE A 235 -3.50 2.27 25.99
CA PHE A 235 -3.20 2.18 27.44
C PHE A 235 -3.39 0.77 28.01
N ALA A 236 -4.04 -0.13 27.28
CA ALA A 236 -4.14 -1.53 27.64
C ALA A 236 -2.90 -2.35 27.24
N THR A 237 -1.95 -1.76 26.49
CA THR A 237 -0.76 -2.46 26.00
C THR A 237 0.40 -2.41 26.98
N GLU A 238 1.30 -3.40 26.90
CA GLU A 238 2.56 -3.36 27.65
C GLU A 238 3.49 -2.27 27.11
N ASP A 239 3.52 -2.06 25.81
CA ASP A 239 4.39 -1.09 25.16
C ASP A 239 4.11 0.34 25.61
N GLN A 240 2.85 0.70 25.90
CA GLN A 240 2.51 1.99 26.50
C GLN A 240 3.23 2.20 27.82
N LYS A 241 3.23 1.20 28.72
CA LYS A 241 3.89 1.26 30.03
C LYS A 241 5.41 1.33 29.88
N ILE A 242 5.97 0.52 28.99
CA ILE A 242 7.40 0.52 28.65
C ILE A 242 7.82 1.90 28.13
N GLY A 243 7.07 2.45 27.18
CA GLY A 243 7.36 3.74 26.54
C GLY A 243 7.36 4.90 27.53
N MET A 244 6.31 5.00 28.37
CA MET A 244 6.19 6.07 29.35
C MET A 244 7.25 5.99 30.46
N ARG A 245 7.53 4.80 30.97
CA ARG A 245 8.59 4.60 31.95
C ARG A 245 9.95 4.97 31.38
N SER A 246 10.27 4.45 30.18
CA SER A 246 11.54 4.75 29.51
C SER A 246 11.71 6.24 29.24
N PHE A 247 10.64 6.94 28.86
CA PHE A 247 10.69 8.38 28.62
C PHE A 247 11.03 9.16 29.92
N ILE A 248 10.40 8.81 31.06
CA ILE A 248 10.63 9.45 32.33
C ILE A 248 12.06 9.21 32.80
N GLU A 249 12.57 7.99 32.64
CA GLU A 249 13.89 7.59 33.17
C GLU A 249 15.05 7.97 32.25
N ASN A 250 14.85 7.88 30.90
CA ASN A 250 15.94 7.91 29.94
C ASN A 250 15.76 8.97 28.83
N GLY A 251 14.61 9.66 28.78
CA GLY A 251 14.25 10.59 27.71
C GLY A 251 13.72 9.89 26.45
N PRO A 252 13.43 10.68 25.37
CA PRO A 252 12.76 10.19 24.18
C PRO A 252 13.59 9.16 23.38
N GLY A 253 12.89 8.22 22.72
CA GLY A 253 13.50 7.30 21.75
C GLY A 253 14.37 6.20 22.35
N LYS A 254 14.27 5.93 23.66
CA LYS A 254 15.09 4.91 24.36
C LYS A 254 14.31 3.65 24.73
N ALA A 255 13.00 3.64 24.51
CA ALA A 255 12.17 2.48 24.81
C ALA A 255 12.52 1.30 23.89
N LYS A 256 12.52 0.10 24.47
CA LYS A 256 12.62 -1.18 23.73
C LYS A 256 11.25 -1.86 23.81
N PHE A 257 10.48 -1.71 22.75
CA PHE A 257 9.13 -2.24 22.69
C PHE A 257 9.12 -3.73 22.41
N THR A 258 8.07 -4.40 22.89
CA THR A 258 7.83 -5.83 22.67
C THR A 258 6.85 -6.08 21.51
N GLY A 259 6.04 -5.07 21.20
CA GLY A 259 4.99 -5.11 20.21
C GLY A 259 3.66 -5.67 20.74
N ASN A 260 3.50 -5.74 22.06
CA ASN A 260 2.32 -6.29 22.76
C ASN A 260 1.55 -5.21 23.52
#